data_359dc444265cb1cc6ded15f880eb96c9
#
_entry.id   359dc444265cb1cc6ded15f880eb96c9
#
_cell.length_a   1.000
_cell.length_b   1.000
_cell.length_c   1.000
_cell.angle_alpha   90.00
_cell.angle_beta   90.00
_cell.angle_gamma   90.00
#
_symmetry.space_group_name_H-M   'P 1'
#
loop_
_entity.id
_entity.type
_entity.pdbx_description
1 polymer ?
#
loop_
_entity_poly.entity_id
_entity_poly.type
_entity_poly.pdbx_seq_one_letter_code
_entity_poly.pdbx_strand_id
1 'polypeptide(L)'
;MKRLSYILLMAALPVAASAQVAKQVEVTKDYVPMVKSAQKLSVIPDMTDTVTMQPDIEYEVTPRSYETSMLVQNFRPATITYWDYNRSRPFYARGAFGVPLTSEADIYVSTYNKDRGYAMAYVNHWGDYRNRRNYLGGKVTSGVSEMSNRVGGRAGLIVRRHMLEVDIFGDQQLRHRYPTTGEKILFGNVAGKIRFGDDFTDLSRWNFNIEVGGNIFGENYVPEGAAKHSQSQADARFELGKLLGGRHIFKIHAGYTGVFGSGALSEYADNTLMAGLRYGVSGRRMEFLIGADYYYDKLDGSTDSPHKIFPYLKISWKNTSEKFVPYVEVDGGVRRHDYGSLLYENPYLKLPEGGETTFLTMPNESVYNGRVGIGGNLGGGVFAYNISAELSLNDNHLYWFSYDYADYGGVNAYQHSLRIDGQLKFRPVGQFEAEIHAGVYAWENYDSFYSSCPSAEVGAALRYLGRKITAGLSLDYRDRIKWMNVNPETGTLGLYRTPSTFCLNLDVEWRINERWAVYAEGRNLAGSTVYDWAYYYYDTAQGLLGVKFTF
;
A
#
# COMPACT_ATOMS: atom_id res chain seq x y z
N MET A 1 23.24 -22.80 3.90
CA MET A 1 24.53 -22.09 3.79
C MET A 1 24.54 -21.04 2.66
N LYS A 2 24.00 -21.32 1.49
CA LYS A 2 23.90 -20.29 0.39
C LYS A 2 23.13 -19.02 0.79
N ARG A 3 22.08 -19.14 1.59
CA ARG A 3 21.23 -18.00 2.05
C ARG A 3 21.98 -17.01 2.96
N LEU A 4 22.81 -17.53 3.84
CA LEU A 4 23.64 -16.70 4.73
C LEU A 4 24.69 -15.89 3.96
N SER A 5 25.19 -16.48 2.85
CA SER A 5 26.15 -15.82 1.97
C SER A 5 25.58 -14.61 1.24
N TYR A 6 24.30 -14.65 0.84
CA TYR A 6 23.65 -13.51 0.19
C TYR A 6 23.38 -12.37 1.18
N ILE A 7 22.98 -12.68 2.42
CA ILE A 7 22.77 -11.68 3.48
C ILE A 7 24.09 -11.00 3.85
N LEU A 8 25.19 -11.79 3.95
CA LEU A 8 26.53 -11.26 4.17
C LEU A 8 27.05 -10.43 2.98
N LEU A 9 26.73 -10.82 1.75
CA LEU A 9 27.09 -10.07 0.55
C LEU A 9 26.36 -8.73 0.49
N MET A 10 25.08 -8.68 0.89
CA MET A 10 24.32 -7.45 0.97
C MET A 10 24.79 -6.52 2.09
N ALA A 11 25.24 -7.07 3.21
CA ALA A 11 25.82 -6.28 4.29
C ALA A 11 27.21 -5.70 3.92
N ALA A 12 27.91 -6.30 2.96
CA ALA A 12 29.23 -5.85 2.50
C ALA A 12 29.16 -4.79 1.39
N LEU A 13 28.06 -4.68 0.65
CA LEU A 13 27.89 -3.69 -0.42
C LEU A 13 28.08 -2.22 0.03
N PRO A 14 27.56 -1.78 1.19
CA PRO A 14 27.77 -0.40 1.63
C PRO A 14 29.22 -0.09 2.04
N VAL A 15 30.01 -1.10 2.41
CA VAL A 15 31.44 -0.92 2.77
C VAL A 15 32.29 -0.69 1.53
N ALA A 16 31.94 -1.32 0.41
CA ALA A 16 32.65 -1.12 -0.86
C ALA A 16 32.33 0.24 -1.52
N ALA A 17 31.09 0.75 -1.33
CA ALA A 17 30.69 2.06 -1.87
C ALA A 17 31.32 3.25 -1.13
N SER A 18 31.64 3.09 0.16
CA SER A 18 32.28 4.16 0.96
C SER A 18 33.79 4.33 0.70
N ALA A 19 34.44 3.38 0.01
CA ALA A 19 35.89 3.43 -0.25
C ALA A 19 36.28 4.31 -1.46
N GLN A 20 35.35 4.87 -2.22
CA GLN A 20 35.65 5.62 -3.45
C GLN A 20 35.41 7.14 -3.38
N VAL A 21 35.00 7.73 -2.28
CA VAL A 21 34.78 9.18 -2.17
C VAL A 21 35.67 9.80 -1.11
N ALA A 22 36.96 9.88 -1.40
CA ALA A 22 37.90 10.73 -0.68
C ALA A 22 38.67 11.59 -1.68
N LYS A 23 38.02 12.62 -2.23
CA LYS A 23 38.70 13.79 -2.79
C LYS A 23 38.04 15.02 -2.21
N GLN A 24 38.59 15.44 -1.08
CA GLN A 24 38.27 16.67 -0.39
C GLN A 24 38.83 17.83 -1.20
N VAL A 25 37.95 18.69 -1.73
CA VAL A 25 38.31 20.00 -2.22
C VAL A 25 37.87 21.00 -1.17
N GLU A 26 38.83 21.49 -0.41
CA GLU A 26 38.65 22.53 0.58
C GLU A 26 38.62 23.88 -0.15
N VAL A 27 37.44 24.50 -0.21
CA VAL A 27 37.31 25.90 -0.66
C VAL A 27 37.01 26.74 0.56
N THR A 28 38.05 27.30 1.16
CA THR A 28 37.95 28.34 2.19
C THR A 28 37.56 29.65 1.50
N LYS A 29 36.35 30.10 1.75
CA LYS A 29 35.92 31.47 1.43
C LYS A 29 35.80 32.23 2.75
N ASP A 30 36.69 33.16 2.96
CA ASP A 30 36.62 34.07 4.10
C ASP A 30 35.32 34.88 4.04
N TYR A 31 34.47 34.68 5.01
CA TYR A 31 33.25 35.49 5.18
C TYR A 31 33.55 36.66 6.09
N VAL A 32 33.61 37.85 5.52
CA VAL A 32 33.67 39.12 6.26
C VAL A 32 32.24 39.57 6.50
N PRO A 33 31.74 39.56 7.74
CA PRO A 33 30.39 40.02 8.04
C PRO A 33 30.33 41.54 7.92
N MET A 34 29.68 42.06 6.90
CA MET A 34 29.30 43.46 6.84
C MET A 34 28.02 43.70 7.63
N VAL A 35 28.15 44.27 8.81
CA VAL A 35 27.05 44.80 9.58
C VAL A 35 26.55 46.09 8.94
N LYS A 36 25.45 46.02 8.19
CA LYS A 36 24.70 47.22 7.83
C LYS A 36 23.95 47.71 9.06
N SER A 37 24.20 48.97 9.43
CA SER A 37 23.46 49.65 10.46
C SER A 37 21.96 49.64 10.17
N ALA A 38 21.19 48.90 10.97
CA ALA A 38 19.74 48.88 10.89
C ALA A 38 19.20 50.23 11.40
N GLN A 39 18.52 50.99 10.56
CA GLN A 39 17.72 52.12 11.01
C GLN A 39 16.52 51.56 11.80
N LYS A 40 16.37 52.08 13.01
CA LYS A 40 15.25 51.72 13.93
C LYS A 40 13.97 52.28 13.31
N LEU A 41 13.13 51.37 12.79
CA LEU A 41 11.75 51.70 12.41
C LEU A 41 10.95 51.97 13.65
N SER A 42 10.57 53.24 13.84
CA SER A 42 9.69 53.67 14.96
C SER A 42 8.22 53.54 14.55
N VAL A 43 7.82 52.32 14.14
CA VAL A 43 6.41 51.95 14.00
C VAL A 43 6.13 51.02 15.16
N ILE A 44 5.27 51.47 16.05
CA ILE A 44 4.74 50.60 17.11
C ILE A 44 3.89 49.56 16.40
N PRO A 45 4.23 48.26 16.45
CA PRO A 45 3.38 47.24 15.88
C PRO A 45 2.07 47.25 16.67
N ASP A 46 0.96 47.22 15.93
CA ASP A 46 -0.34 46.96 16.54
C ASP A 46 -0.34 45.51 17.06
N MET A 47 -0.24 45.39 18.37
CA MET A 47 -0.24 44.11 19.10
C MET A 47 -1.67 43.63 19.30
N THR A 48 -2.50 43.69 18.28
CA THR A 48 -3.73 42.89 18.30
C THR A 48 -3.34 41.45 18.08
N ASP A 49 -3.54 40.69 19.11
CA ASP A 49 -3.25 39.26 19.22
C ASP A 49 -3.82 38.47 18.04
N THR A 50 -3.00 38.29 17.03
CA THR A 50 -3.27 37.27 16.03
C THR A 50 -2.91 35.95 16.66
N VAL A 51 -3.95 35.23 17.08
CA VAL A 51 -3.83 33.85 17.55
C VAL A 51 -2.95 33.08 16.56
N THR A 52 -1.70 32.91 16.90
CA THR A 52 -0.80 31.97 16.21
C THR A 52 -1.30 30.58 16.53
N MET A 53 -2.25 30.09 15.74
CA MET A 53 -2.51 28.67 15.70
C MET A 53 -1.23 28.01 15.21
N GLN A 54 -0.51 27.36 16.10
CA GLN A 54 0.47 26.36 15.70
C GLN A 54 -0.34 25.24 15.05
N PRO A 55 -0.15 24.96 13.75
CA PRO A 55 -0.78 23.80 13.16
C PRO A 55 -0.24 22.56 13.88
N ASP A 56 -1.11 21.85 14.55
CA ASP A 56 -0.82 20.52 15.06
C ASP A 56 -0.77 19.60 13.84
N ILE A 57 0.44 19.45 13.31
CA ILE A 57 0.68 18.57 12.16
C ILE A 57 0.87 17.18 12.73
N GLU A 58 -0.20 16.45 12.91
CA GLU A 58 -0.15 15.02 13.18
C GLU A 58 0.40 14.29 11.97
N TYR A 59 1.68 13.96 12.02
CA TYR A 59 2.24 12.92 11.16
C TYR A 59 1.83 11.57 11.75
N GLU A 60 0.78 10.99 11.23
CA GLU A 60 0.44 9.61 11.53
C GLU A 60 1.49 8.69 10.88
N VAL A 61 2.61 8.48 11.55
CA VAL A 61 3.50 7.37 11.25
C VAL A 61 2.86 6.15 11.90
N THR A 62 1.89 5.57 11.23
CA THR A 62 1.37 4.27 11.60
C THR A 62 2.45 3.26 11.25
N PRO A 63 3.11 2.59 12.21
CA PRO A 63 3.88 1.42 11.90
C PRO A 63 2.89 0.34 11.47
N ARG A 64 2.63 0.25 10.18
CA ARG A 64 1.88 -0.88 9.63
C ARG A 64 2.79 -2.08 9.69
N SER A 65 2.36 -3.10 10.41
CA SER A 65 2.88 -4.43 10.23
C SER A 65 2.74 -4.77 8.74
N TYR A 66 3.83 -5.31 8.20
CA TYR A 66 4.04 -5.61 6.81
C TYR A 66 2.86 -6.32 6.17
N GLU A 67 2.04 -5.57 5.47
CA GLU A 67 1.47 -6.06 4.24
C GLU A 67 2.51 -5.73 3.18
N THR A 68 3.17 -6.75 2.66
CA THR A 68 4.06 -6.65 1.50
C THR A 68 3.25 -6.50 0.21
N SER A 69 2.24 -5.66 0.21
CA SER A 69 1.82 -5.02 -1.01
C SER A 69 2.84 -3.91 -1.23
N MET A 70 3.74 -4.12 -2.18
CA MET A 70 4.69 -3.14 -2.66
C MET A 70 3.97 -2.03 -3.46
N LEU A 71 2.89 -1.51 -2.91
CA LEU A 71 2.48 -0.17 -3.21
C LEU A 71 3.46 0.71 -2.42
N VAL A 72 4.48 1.19 -3.12
CA VAL A 72 5.18 2.40 -2.69
C VAL A 72 4.06 3.37 -2.40
N GLN A 73 3.68 3.50 -1.12
CA GLN A 73 2.77 4.57 -0.73
C GLN A 73 3.52 5.83 -1.11
N ASN A 74 3.11 6.40 -2.22
CA ASN A 74 3.57 7.70 -2.62
C ASN A 74 3.42 8.57 -1.38
N PHE A 75 4.55 8.95 -0.77
CA PHE A 75 4.56 10.04 0.18
C PHE A 75 4.03 11.24 -0.57
N ARG A 76 2.71 11.41 -0.54
CA ARG A 76 2.14 12.69 -0.93
C ARG A 76 2.51 13.62 0.21
N PRO A 77 3.46 14.54 0.04
CA PRO A 77 3.58 15.61 0.99
C PRO A 77 2.19 16.22 1.06
N ALA A 78 1.62 16.33 2.26
CA ALA A 78 0.32 16.95 2.43
C ALA A 78 0.36 18.28 1.69
N THR A 79 -0.43 18.41 0.64
CA THR A 79 -0.51 19.65 -0.11
C THR A 79 -1.33 20.57 0.77
N ILE A 80 -0.63 21.38 1.57
CA ILE A 80 -1.25 22.43 2.36
C ILE A 80 -1.78 23.47 1.37
N THR A 81 -3.02 23.33 0.98
CA THR A 81 -3.75 24.43 0.35
C THR A 81 -4.22 25.32 1.47
N TYR A 82 -3.60 26.49 1.61
CA TYR A 82 -3.79 27.46 2.70
C TYR A 82 -5.25 27.82 3.04
N TRP A 83 -6.19 27.55 2.17
CA TRP A 83 -7.62 27.85 2.34
C TRP A 83 -8.45 26.70 2.88
N ASP A 84 -7.93 25.47 2.99
CA ASP A 84 -8.66 24.34 3.53
C ASP A 84 -8.47 24.16 5.05
N TYR A 85 -7.55 24.89 5.66
CA TYR A 85 -7.17 24.72 7.06
C TYR A 85 -8.14 25.22 8.11
N ASN A 86 -9.03 26.13 7.76
CA ASN A 86 -9.79 26.88 8.77
C ASN A 86 -11.20 26.39 9.02
N ARG A 87 -11.67 25.31 8.37
CA ARG A 87 -13.02 24.78 8.62
C ARG A 87 -13.02 23.25 8.61
N SER A 88 -13.29 22.67 9.76
CA SER A 88 -13.69 21.27 9.83
C SER A 88 -14.95 21.11 8.96
N ARG A 89 -14.92 20.23 7.99
CA ARG A 89 -16.05 19.92 7.13
C ARG A 89 -16.56 18.53 7.49
N PRO A 90 -17.60 18.46 8.34
CA PRO A 90 -18.07 17.19 8.88
C PRO A 90 -18.76 16.29 7.85
N PHE A 91 -19.15 16.85 6.69
CA PHE A 91 -19.84 16.12 5.65
C PHE A 91 -19.12 16.24 4.30
N TYR A 92 -18.88 15.10 3.66
CA TYR A 92 -18.39 15.00 2.29
C TYR A 92 -19.23 13.99 1.51
N ALA A 93 -19.67 14.35 0.32
CA ALA A 93 -20.30 13.45 -0.62
C ALA A 93 -19.71 13.65 -2.02
N ARG A 94 -19.44 12.55 -2.71
CA ARG A 94 -19.00 12.51 -4.10
C ARG A 94 -19.86 11.49 -4.83
N GLY A 95 -20.31 11.84 -6.04
CA GLY A 95 -21.00 10.91 -6.92
C GLY A 95 -20.60 11.15 -8.37
N ALA A 96 -20.38 10.08 -9.14
CA ALA A 96 -20.08 10.14 -10.55
C ALA A 96 -20.72 9.00 -11.33
N PHE A 97 -21.01 9.29 -12.60
CA PHE A 97 -21.39 8.31 -13.61
C PHE A 97 -20.47 8.41 -14.81
N GLY A 98 -20.20 7.29 -15.44
CA GLY A 98 -19.28 7.19 -16.57
C GLY A 98 -19.87 6.51 -17.80
N VAL A 99 -19.18 6.72 -18.91
CA VAL A 99 -19.41 6.05 -20.18
C VAL A 99 -18.09 5.42 -20.64
N PRO A 100 -18.03 4.09 -20.84
CA PRO A 100 -19.08 3.08 -20.62
C PRO A 100 -19.59 3.07 -19.19
N LEU A 101 -20.79 2.54 -18.97
CA LEU A 101 -21.50 2.66 -17.70
C LEU A 101 -20.64 2.27 -16.50
N THR A 102 -20.42 3.22 -15.65
CA THR A 102 -19.67 3.12 -14.39
C THR A 102 -20.35 4.01 -13.37
N SER A 103 -20.34 3.61 -12.12
CA SER A 103 -20.88 4.39 -11.02
C SER A 103 -19.86 4.48 -9.87
N GLU A 104 -19.72 5.66 -9.28
CA GLU A 104 -18.93 5.90 -8.09
C GLU A 104 -19.73 6.75 -7.11
N ALA A 105 -19.68 6.40 -5.82
CA ALA A 105 -20.25 7.20 -4.76
C ALA A 105 -19.44 7.05 -3.47
N ASP A 106 -19.07 8.18 -2.88
CA ASP A 106 -18.40 8.25 -1.59
C ASP A 106 -19.15 9.21 -0.69
N ILE A 107 -19.48 8.77 0.50
CA ILE A 107 -20.13 9.60 1.53
C ILE A 107 -19.34 9.44 2.83
N TYR A 108 -18.94 10.55 3.43
CA TYR A 108 -18.27 10.59 4.73
C TYR A 108 -18.98 11.59 5.62
N VAL A 109 -19.25 11.17 6.84
CA VAL A 109 -19.85 12.01 7.90
C VAL A 109 -18.95 11.90 9.11
N SER A 110 -18.54 13.04 9.69
CA SER A 110 -17.67 13.06 10.86
C SER A 110 -18.16 14.09 11.89
N THR A 111 -17.69 13.97 13.11
CA THR A 111 -17.94 14.97 14.15
C THR A 111 -17.20 16.27 13.87
N TYR A 112 -17.84 17.39 14.24
CA TYR A 112 -17.27 18.72 14.03
C TYR A 112 -16.14 19.05 15.01
N ASN A 113 -16.32 18.73 16.28
CA ASN A 113 -15.33 18.99 17.34
C ASN A 113 -14.57 17.70 17.70
N LYS A 114 -13.25 17.78 17.67
CA LYS A 114 -12.33 16.65 17.92
C LYS A 114 -11.55 16.76 19.23
N ASP A 115 -11.84 17.75 20.07
CA ASP A 115 -11.05 18.04 21.29
C ASP A 115 -11.04 16.90 22.31
N ARG A 116 -12.11 16.11 22.36
CA ARG A 116 -12.22 14.98 23.30
C ARG A 116 -12.38 13.63 22.61
N GLY A 117 -12.57 13.65 21.32
CA GLY A 117 -12.79 12.46 20.52
C GLY A 117 -13.41 12.80 19.18
N TYR A 118 -13.60 11.78 18.37
CA TYR A 118 -14.21 11.90 17.06
C TYR A 118 -15.06 10.67 16.75
N ALA A 119 -16.01 10.83 15.88
CA ALA A 119 -16.73 9.73 15.27
C ALA A 119 -16.90 10.02 13.78
N MET A 120 -16.76 9.03 12.94
CA MET A 120 -17.04 9.13 11.52
C MET A 120 -17.73 7.86 11.01
N ALA A 121 -18.56 8.04 10.01
CA ALA A 121 -19.14 6.95 9.25
C ALA A 121 -18.92 7.22 7.76
N TYR A 122 -18.82 6.15 6.98
CA TYR A 122 -18.59 6.26 5.55
C TYR A 122 -19.27 5.15 4.76
N VAL A 123 -19.58 5.48 3.52
CA VAL A 123 -20.07 4.54 2.50
C VAL A 123 -19.28 4.81 1.23
N ASN A 124 -18.71 3.76 0.65
CA ASN A 124 -18.03 3.82 -0.63
C ASN A 124 -18.68 2.81 -1.57
N HIS A 125 -18.91 3.22 -2.80
CA HIS A 125 -19.45 2.40 -3.87
C HIS A 125 -18.62 2.62 -5.13
N TRP A 126 -18.27 1.54 -5.79
CA TRP A 126 -17.70 1.52 -7.13
C TRP A 126 -18.35 0.41 -7.94
N GLY A 127 -18.74 0.71 -9.17
CA GLY A 127 -19.32 -0.25 -10.10
C GLY A 127 -18.86 -0.02 -11.52
N ASP A 128 -18.54 -1.09 -12.22
CA ASP A 128 -18.16 -1.12 -13.64
C ASP A 128 -19.05 -2.12 -14.37
N TYR A 129 -19.80 -1.62 -15.34
CA TYR A 129 -20.81 -2.40 -16.09
C TYR A 129 -20.51 -2.44 -17.58
N ARG A 130 -19.26 -2.11 -17.97
CA ARG A 130 -18.86 -2.12 -19.36
C ARG A 130 -18.86 -3.54 -19.94
N ASN A 131 -19.09 -3.64 -21.25
CA ASN A 131 -18.92 -4.89 -21.96
C ASN A 131 -17.48 -5.38 -21.85
N ARG A 132 -17.31 -6.68 -21.77
CA ARG A 132 -16.01 -7.35 -21.69
C ARG A 132 -15.78 -8.24 -22.93
N ARG A 133 -14.65 -8.92 -22.95
CA ARG A 133 -14.36 -9.92 -23.97
C ARG A 133 -14.12 -11.28 -23.33
N ASN A 134 -14.56 -12.35 -24.01
CA ASN A 134 -14.21 -13.71 -23.60
C ASN A 134 -12.79 -14.08 -24.04
N TYR A 135 -12.32 -15.26 -23.66
CA TYR A 135 -10.97 -15.73 -23.97
C TYR A 135 -10.69 -15.85 -25.47
N LEU A 136 -11.72 -15.96 -26.33
CA LEU A 136 -11.61 -15.96 -27.79
C LEU A 136 -11.68 -14.55 -28.42
N GLY A 137 -11.78 -13.49 -27.58
CA GLY A 137 -11.91 -12.10 -28.03
C GLY A 137 -13.34 -11.68 -28.40
N GLY A 138 -14.34 -12.57 -28.28
CA GLY A 138 -15.75 -12.27 -28.52
C GLY A 138 -16.31 -11.31 -27.46
N LYS A 139 -17.23 -10.42 -27.90
CA LYS A 139 -17.88 -9.46 -27.00
C LYS A 139 -18.88 -10.15 -26.07
N VAL A 140 -18.76 -9.89 -24.76
CA VAL A 140 -19.68 -10.36 -23.71
C VAL A 140 -20.41 -9.16 -23.11
N THR A 141 -21.74 -9.24 -23.05
CA THR A 141 -22.62 -8.15 -22.62
C THR A 141 -23.42 -8.46 -21.35
N SER A 142 -23.40 -9.71 -20.89
CA SER A 142 -24.07 -10.18 -19.67
C SER A 142 -23.11 -10.96 -18.79
N GLY A 143 -23.31 -10.94 -17.47
CA GLY A 143 -22.38 -11.59 -16.53
C GLY A 143 -20.98 -10.97 -16.58
N VAL A 144 -20.88 -9.63 -16.62
CA VAL A 144 -19.62 -8.88 -16.77
C VAL A 144 -19.46 -7.76 -15.73
N SER A 145 -20.50 -7.50 -14.94
CA SER A 145 -20.49 -6.41 -13.97
C SER A 145 -19.50 -6.69 -12.82
N GLU A 146 -18.81 -5.64 -12.44
CA GLU A 146 -17.94 -5.63 -11.27
C GLU A 146 -18.42 -4.57 -10.29
N MET A 147 -18.42 -4.87 -9.01
CA MET A 147 -18.86 -3.93 -8.00
C MET A 147 -18.09 -4.14 -6.70
N SER A 148 -17.78 -3.03 -6.04
CA SER A 148 -17.17 -3.00 -4.72
C SER A 148 -17.93 -2.02 -3.85
N ASN A 149 -18.45 -2.49 -2.72
CA ASN A 149 -19.15 -1.68 -1.74
C ASN A 149 -18.45 -1.79 -0.40
N ARG A 150 -18.32 -0.69 0.31
CA ARG A 150 -17.80 -0.66 1.68
C ARG A 150 -18.61 0.30 2.52
N VAL A 151 -18.96 -0.13 3.72
CA VAL A 151 -19.62 0.69 4.73
C VAL A 151 -18.88 0.51 6.04
N GLY A 152 -18.65 1.60 6.76
CA GLY A 152 -17.96 1.50 8.04
C GLY A 152 -18.11 2.74 8.90
N GLY A 153 -17.58 2.62 10.09
CA GLY A 153 -17.53 3.71 11.05
C GLY A 153 -16.33 3.55 11.97
N ARG A 154 -15.77 4.69 12.34
CA ARG A 154 -14.67 4.79 13.27
C ARG A 154 -15.01 5.81 14.35
N ALA A 155 -14.73 5.48 15.60
CA ALA A 155 -14.87 6.40 16.70
C ALA A 155 -13.61 6.35 17.57
N GLY A 156 -13.13 7.52 17.99
CA GLY A 156 -11.99 7.67 18.85
C GLY A 156 -12.32 8.56 20.05
N LEU A 157 -11.84 8.20 21.23
CA LEU A 157 -11.98 8.95 22.45
C LEU A 157 -10.60 9.19 23.07
N ILE A 158 -10.28 10.44 23.38
CA ILE A 158 -9.05 10.80 24.07
C ILE A 158 -9.25 10.64 25.57
N VAL A 159 -8.57 9.65 26.16
CA VAL A 159 -8.58 9.38 27.59
C VAL A 159 -7.25 9.83 28.20
N ARG A 160 -7.24 11.04 28.75
CA ARG A 160 -6.03 11.76 29.18
C ARG A 160 -5.11 12.02 27.98
N ARG A 161 -4.05 11.21 27.80
CA ARG A 161 -3.11 11.27 26.68
C ARG A 161 -3.22 10.08 25.71
N HIS A 162 -3.96 9.06 26.11
CA HIS A 162 -4.13 7.84 25.32
C HIS A 162 -5.37 7.95 24.46
N MET A 163 -5.35 7.32 23.30
CA MET A 163 -6.50 7.22 22.41
C MET A 163 -7.12 5.83 22.52
N LEU A 164 -8.42 5.79 22.76
CA LEU A 164 -9.25 4.61 22.54
C LEU A 164 -9.95 4.77 21.21
N GLU A 165 -9.70 3.88 20.26
CA GLU A 165 -10.29 3.91 18.93
C GLU A 165 -11.02 2.60 18.66
N VAL A 166 -12.18 2.68 18.06
CA VAL A 166 -12.97 1.54 17.58
C VAL A 166 -13.23 1.76 16.09
N ASP A 167 -12.93 0.75 15.27
CA ASP A 167 -13.16 0.74 13.83
C ASP A 167 -14.00 -0.50 13.47
N ILE A 168 -15.09 -0.31 12.76
CA ILE A 168 -15.96 -1.41 12.29
C ILE A 168 -16.31 -1.13 10.84
N PHE A 169 -16.13 -2.13 9.97
CA PHE A 169 -16.54 -2.01 8.58
C PHE A 169 -17.01 -3.35 8.00
N GLY A 170 -17.85 -3.25 6.99
CA GLY A 170 -18.21 -4.36 6.12
C GLY A 170 -17.94 -3.98 4.68
N ASP A 171 -17.50 -4.93 3.88
CA ASP A 171 -17.36 -4.77 2.44
C ASP A 171 -17.93 -5.96 1.67
N GLN A 172 -18.22 -5.72 0.41
CA GLN A 172 -18.76 -6.71 -0.50
C GLN A 172 -18.15 -6.51 -1.89
N GLN A 173 -17.74 -7.59 -2.50
CA GLN A 173 -17.14 -7.64 -3.84
C GLN A 173 -18.01 -8.50 -4.76
N LEU A 174 -18.36 -7.95 -5.92
CA LEU A 174 -19.02 -8.67 -7.01
C LEU A 174 -18.06 -8.73 -8.21
N ARG A 175 -17.84 -9.91 -8.74
CA ARG A 175 -17.08 -10.18 -9.97
C ARG A 175 -17.79 -11.23 -10.80
N HIS A 176 -17.32 -11.45 -12.03
CA HIS A 176 -17.85 -12.49 -12.90
C HIS A 176 -16.72 -13.19 -13.67
N ARG A 177 -16.86 -14.49 -13.90
CA ARG A 177 -15.97 -15.30 -14.73
C ARG A 177 -16.31 -15.12 -16.23
N TYR A 178 -16.29 -13.87 -16.69
CA TYR A 178 -16.71 -13.51 -18.04
C TYR A 178 -15.86 -14.07 -19.20
N PRO A 179 -14.57 -14.47 -19.03
CA PRO A 179 -13.83 -15.13 -20.11
C PRO A 179 -14.49 -16.41 -20.59
N THR A 180 -15.22 -17.13 -19.75
CA THR A 180 -15.87 -18.40 -20.05
C THR A 180 -17.38 -18.38 -19.76
N THR A 181 -17.78 -18.63 -18.53
CA THR A 181 -19.17 -18.91 -18.15
C THR A 181 -20.00 -17.68 -17.80
N GLY A 182 -19.35 -16.58 -17.44
CA GLY A 182 -20.03 -15.42 -16.82
C GLY A 182 -20.56 -15.70 -15.41
N GLU A 183 -20.09 -16.77 -14.76
CA GLU A 183 -20.49 -17.14 -13.42
C GLU A 183 -20.23 -15.99 -12.41
N LYS A 184 -21.20 -15.77 -11.54
CA LYS A 184 -21.14 -14.74 -10.53
C LYS A 184 -20.26 -15.17 -9.37
N ILE A 185 -19.38 -14.25 -8.93
CA ILE A 185 -18.57 -14.36 -7.73
C ILE A 185 -19.01 -13.25 -6.78
N LEU A 186 -19.46 -13.59 -5.60
CA LEU A 186 -19.88 -12.61 -4.61
C LEU A 186 -19.34 -13.02 -3.24
N PHE A 187 -18.49 -12.21 -2.67
CA PHE A 187 -17.92 -12.42 -1.33
C PHE A 187 -17.84 -11.12 -0.56
N GLY A 188 -17.62 -11.21 0.71
CA GLY A 188 -17.51 -10.05 1.59
C GLY A 188 -16.88 -10.37 2.92
N ASN A 189 -16.59 -9.30 3.62
CA ASN A 189 -15.93 -9.33 4.91
C ASN A 189 -16.60 -8.34 5.86
N VAL A 190 -16.72 -8.73 7.13
CA VAL A 190 -17.07 -7.83 8.23
C VAL A 190 -15.92 -7.86 9.22
N ALA A 191 -15.34 -6.70 9.48
CA ALA A 191 -14.18 -6.57 10.34
C ALA A 191 -14.41 -5.52 11.42
N GLY A 192 -13.79 -5.74 12.57
CA GLY A 192 -13.79 -4.79 13.67
C GLY A 192 -12.48 -4.83 14.42
N LYS A 193 -12.05 -3.66 14.93
CA LYS A 193 -10.88 -3.55 15.79
C LYS A 193 -11.04 -2.48 16.85
N ILE A 194 -10.37 -2.71 17.96
CA ILE A 194 -10.26 -1.79 19.08
C ILE A 194 -8.78 -1.54 19.32
N ARG A 195 -8.41 -0.27 19.37
CA ARG A 195 -7.05 0.18 19.66
C ARG A 195 -7.08 1.03 20.93
N PHE A 196 -6.14 0.79 21.84
CA PHE A 196 -5.92 1.64 23.00
C PHE A 196 -4.43 1.88 23.21
N GLY A 197 -4.03 3.14 23.26
CA GLY A 197 -2.62 3.47 23.51
C GLY A 197 -2.22 4.87 23.06
N ASP A 198 -0.93 5.00 22.80
CA ASP A 198 -0.27 6.22 22.35
C ASP A 198 0.00 6.15 20.83
N ASP A 199 0.31 7.30 20.25
CA ASP A 199 0.67 7.44 18.83
C ASP A 199 2.19 7.36 18.55
N PHE A 200 3.01 7.19 19.59
CA PHE A 200 4.47 7.15 19.51
C PHE A 200 5.13 8.44 18.97
N THR A 201 4.44 9.56 18.96
CA THR A 201 5.01 10.85 18.52
C THR A 201 6.03 11.39 19.52
N ASP A 202 5.79 11.22 20.83
CA ASP A 202 6.71 11.62 21.90
C ASP A 202 7.36 10.40 22.57
N LEU A 203 8.46 9.96 22.02
CA LEU A 203 9.23 8.84 22.58
C LEU A 203 10.03 9.20 23.84
N SER A 204 10.02 10.43 24.33
CA SER A 204 10.70 10.80 25.58
C SER A 204 10.16 10.07 26.80
N ARG A 205 8.94 9.60 26.72
CA ARG A 205 8.24 8.79 27.72
C ARG A 205 7.91 7.39 27.18
N TRP A 206 7.46 6.50 28.05
CA TRP A 206 6.95 5.21 27.63
C TRP A 206 5.65 5.41 26.85
N ASN A 207 5.63 4.86 25.64
CA ASN A 207 4.46 4.75 24.79
C ASN A 207 4.10 3.29 24.64
N PHE A 208 2.82 2.99 24.64
CA PHE A 208 2.31 1.65 24.37
C PHE A 208 1.11 1.72 23.43
N ASN A 209 0.88 0.64 22.71
CA ASN A 209 -0.30 0.46 21.89
C ASN A 209 -0.78 -0.99 22.02
N ILE A 210 -2.06 -1.17 22.24
CA ILE A 210 -2.74 -2.47 22.26
C ILE A 210 -3.82 -2.40 21.20
N GLU A 211 -3.81 -3.34 20.27
CA GLU A 211 -4.84 -3.49 19.25
C GLU A 211 -5.39 -4.91 19.31
N VAL A 212 -6.71 -5.05 19.33
CA VAL A 212 -7.42 -6.32 19.26
C VAL A 212 -8.49 -6.19 18.20
N GLY A 213 -8.57 -7.16 17.32
CA GLY A 213 -9.51 -7.13 16.21
C GLY A 213 -9.80 -8.51 15.67
N GLY A 214 -10.59 -8.53 14.64
CA GLY A 214 -10.89 -9.73 13.88
C GLY A 214 -11.83 -9.45 12.73
N ASN A 215 -12.00 -10.45 11.91
CA ASN A 215 -12.93 -10.39 10.79
C ASN A 215 -13.64 -11.71 10.56
N ILE A 216 -14.76 -11.64 9.84
CA ILE A 216 -15.50 -12.78 9.33
C ILE A 216 -15.63 -12.58 7.83
N PHE A 217 -14.99 -13.47 7.10
CA PHE A 217 -15.02 -13.54 5.64
C PHE A 217 -15.93 -14.67 5.17
N GLY A 218 -16.64 -14.48 4.07
CA GLY A 218 -17.42 -15.54 3.45
C GLY A 218 -17.84 -15.26 2.02
N GLU A 219 -18.04 -16.33 1.28
CA GLU A 219 -18.70 -16.29 -0.02
C GLU A 219 -20.20 -16.09 0.20
N ASN A 220 -20.76 -15.03 -0.38
CA ASN A 220 -22.18 -14.68 -0.28
C ASN A 220 -23.03 -15.30 -1.39
N TYR A 221 -22.39 -15.82 -2.43
CA TYR A 221 -23.01 -16.57 -3.50
C TYR A 221 -22.16 -17.79 -3.82
N VAL A 222 -22.77 -18.94 -3.89
CA VAL A 222 -22.17 -20.21 -4.29
C VAL A 222 -23.15 -20.89 -5.23
N PRO A 223 -22.71 -21.35 -6.41
CA PRO A 223 -23.57 -22.13 -7.31
C PRO A 223 -24.15 -23.36 -6.63
N GLU A 224 -25.29 -23.82 -7.12
CA GLU A 224 -25.94 -25.03 -6.60
C GLU A 224 -25.01 -26.25 -6.72
N GLY A 225 -24.79 -26.96 -5.64
CA GLY A 225 -23.90 -28.12 -5.56
C GLY A 225 -22.42 -27.79 -5.32
N ALA A 226 -22.01 -26.54 -5.35
CA ALA A 226 -20.63 -26.14 -5.02
C ALA A 226 -20.42 -25.97 -3.52
N ALA A 227 -19.19 -26.22 -3.07
CA ALA A 227 -18.81 -26.04 -1.67
C ALA A 227 -18.72 -24.55 -1.29
N LYS A 228 -19.19 -24.21 -0.10
CA LYS A 228 -19.09 -22.84 0.44
C LYS A 228 -17.85 -22.71 1.31
N HIS A 229 -17.05 -21.67 1.05
CA HIS A 229 -15.85 -21.36 1.80
C HIS A 229 -16.08 -20.12 2.66
N SER A 230 -15.70 -20.21 3.92
CA SER A 230 -15.73 -19.08 4.85
C SER A 230 -14.65 -19.22 5.91
N GLN A 231 -14.25 -18.12 6.52
CA GLN A 231 -13.23 -18.10 7.57
C GLN A 231 -13.49 -16.98 8.56
N SER A 232 -12.95 -17.13 9.75
CA SER A 232 -12.87 -16.08 10.76
C SER A 232 -11.42 -15.85 11.16
N GLN A 233 -11.09 -14.62 11.51
CA GLN A 233 -9.74 -14.23 11.93
C GLN A 233 -9.82 -13.48 13.24
N ALA A 234 -8.87 -13.74 14.13
CA ALA A 234 -8.66 -13.00 15.37
C ALA A 234 -7.24 -12.45 15.40
N ASP A 235 -7.10 -11.17 15.74
CA ASP A 235 -5.83 -10.45 15.80
C ASP A 235 -5.65 -9.81 17.16
N ALA A 236 -4.43 -9.87 17.69
CA ALA A 236 -4.01 -9.09 18.84
C ALA A 236 -2.60 -8.58 18.63
N ARG A 237 -2.34 -7.31 18.92
CA ARG A 237 -1.02 -6.68 18.79
C ARG A 237 -0.72 -5.84 20.00
N PHE A 238 0.54 -5.85 20.39
CA PHE A 238 1.08 -5.03 21.48
C PHE A 238 2.38 -4.38 21.03
N GLU A 239 2.52 -3.11 21.30
CA GLU A 239 3.76 -2.36 21.05
C GLU A 239 4.11 -1.54 22.29
N LEU A 240 5.41 -1.46 22.60
CA LEU A 240 5.97 -0.66 23.67
C LEU A 240 7.24 0.01 23.18
N GLY A 241 7.40 1.30 23.40
CA GLY A 241 8.59 2.02 22.99
C GLY A 241 8.96 3.21 23.85
N LYS A 242 10.26 3.53 23.86
CA LYS A 242 10.80 4.69 24.56
C LYS A 242 12.13 5.15 23.96
N LEU A 243 12.39 6.45 24.06
CA LEU A 243 13.70 7.06 23.82
C LEU A 243 14.44 7.23 25.16
N LEU A 244 15.47 6.43 25.37
CA LEU A 244 16.30 6.45 26.58
C LEU A 244 17.45 7.44 26.38
N GLY A 245 17.70 8.30 27.37
CA GLY A 245 18.81 9.26 27.31
C GLY A 245 18.78 10.23 26.14
N GLY A 246 17.60 10.44 25.53
CA GLY A 246 17.41 11.35 24.40
C GLY A 246 18.00 10.87 23.06
N ARG A 247 18.57 9.67 22.99
CA ARG A 247 19.23 9.14 21.78
C ARG A 247 18.94 7.67 21.50
N HIS A 248 18.70 6.85 22.51
CA HIS A 248 18.57 5.41 22.36
C HIS A 248 17.12 5.02 22.23
N ILE A 249 16.72 4.54 21.07
CA ILE A 249 15.37 4.05 20.79
C ILE A 249 15.29 2.59 21.22
N PHE A 250 14.28 2.28 22.00
CA PHE A 250 13.96 0.91 22.39
C PHE A 250 12.51 0.63 22.07
N LYS A 251 12.23 -0.45 21.33
CA LYS A 251 10.88 -0.88 20.98
C LYS A 251 10.76 -2.39 21.12
N ILE A 252 9.65 -2.83 21.70
CA ILE A 252 9.23 -4.23 21.74
C ILE A 252 7.85 -4.30 21.09
N HIS A 253 7.62 -5.33 20.32
CA HIS A 253 6.30 -5.61 19.78
C HIS A 253 6.02 -7.11 19.82
N ALA A 254 4.76 -7.45 19.97
CA ALA A 254 4.28 -8.81 19.95
C ALA A 254 2.92 -8.85 19.24
N GLY A 255 2.60 -9.97 18.63
CA GLY A 255 1.34 -10.14 17.93
C GLY A 255 0.89 -11.59 17.90
N TYR A 256 -0.40 -11.76 17.79
CA TYR A 256 -1.05 -13.02 17.49
C TYR A 256 -2.04 -12.82 16.36
N THR A 257 -2.06 -13.73 15.43
CA THR A 257 -3.14 -13.84 14.45
C THR A 257 -3.53 -15.29 14.28
N GLY A 258 -4.80 -15.59 14.48
CA GLY A 258 -5.39 -16.89 14.22
C GLY A 258 -6.41 -16.79 13.10
N VAL A 259 -6.37 -17.69 12.12
CA VAL A 259 -7.37 -17.83 11.07
C VAL A 259 -7.97 -19.22 11.15
N PHE A 260 -9.28 -19.27 11.17
CA PHE A 260 -10.06 -20.49 11.33
C PHE A 260 -11.08 -20.60 10.21
N GLY A 261 -10.98 -21.68 9.44
CA GLY A 261 -11.91 -21.97 8.37
C GLY A 261 -13.25 -22.49 8.87
N SER A 262 -14.24 -22.39 8.02
CA SER A 262 -15.56 -22.98 8.22
C SER A 262 -16.20 -23.42 6.89
N GLY A 263 -17.25 -24.23 6.95
CA GLY A 263 -17.80 -24.86 5.74
C GLY A 263 -16.83 -25.87 5.15
N ALA A 264 -16.50 -25.76 3.87
CA ALA A 264 -15.53 -26.63 3.22
C ALA A 264 -14.09 -26.46 3.75
N LEU A 265 -13.80 -25.36 4.43
CA LEU A 265 -12.50 -25.08 5.06
C LEU A 265 -12.50 -25.40 6.57
N SER A 266 -13.42 -26.21 7.08
CA SER A 266 -13.55 -26.48 8.54
C SER A 266 -12.30 -27.06 9.20
N GLU A 267 -11.42 -27.71 8.43
CA GLU A 267 -10.14 -28.25 8.90
C GLU A 267 -8.98 -27.24 8.85
N TYR A 268 -9.21 -26.05 8.25
CA TYR A 268 -8.19 -25.02 8.14
C TYR A 268 -8.01 -24.28 9.47
N ALA A 269 -6.80 -24.32 10.01
CA ALA A 269 -6.40 -23.50 11.16
C ALA A 269 -4.95 -23.06 11.00
N ASP A 270 -4.75 -21.74 10.93
CA ASP A 270 -3.45 -21.10 10.84
C ASP A 270 -3.25 -20.16 12.03
N ASN A 271 -2.20 -20.40 12.80
CA ASN A 271 -1.88 -19.66 14.01
C ASN A 271 -0.47 -19.09 13.94
N THR A 272 -0.38 -17.77 13.91
CA THR A 272 0.88 -17.05 13.88
C THR A 272 1.07 -16.23 15.16
N LEU A 273 2.11 -16.52 15.92
CA LEU A 273 2.60 -15.69 17.02
C LEU A 273 3.85 -14.94 16.55
N MET A 274 3.97 -13.68 16.90
CA MET A 274 5.12 -12.84 16.57
C MET A 274 5.62 -12.12 17.81
N ALA A 275 6.94 -12.05 17.98
CA ALA A 275 7.60 -11.22 18.98
C ALA A 275 8.85 -10.58 18.40
N GLY A 276 9.02 -9.29 18.60
CA GLY A 276 10.15 -8.56 18.03
C GLY A 276 10.71 -7.52 18.98
N LEU A 277 12.00 -7.28 18.79
CA LEU A 277 12.77 -6.29 19.54
C LEU A 277 13.50 -5.37 18.57
N ARG A 278 13.47 -4.07 18.84
CA ARG A 278 14.24 -3.05 18.13
C ARG A 278 15.04 -2.23 19.13
N TYR A 279 16.32 -2.05 18.85
CA TYR A 279 17.18 -1.12 19.54
C TYR A 279 17.87 -0.21 18.52
N GLY A 280 18.00 1.04 18.84
CA GLY A 280 18.66 1.96 17.93
C GLY A 280 19.17 3.22 18.58
N VAL A 281 19.84 4.01 17.75
CA VAL A 281 20.38 5.31 18.12
C VAL A 281 19.94 6.34 17.10
N SER A 282 19.22 7.36 17.55
CA SER A 282 18.85 8.51 16.71
C SER A 282 19.78 9.68 17.01
N GLY A 283 20.65 10.00 16.05
CA GLY A 283 21.55 11.12 16.11
C GLY A 283 21.19 12.21 15.08
N ARG A 284 21.87 13.36 15.16
CA ARG A 284 21.66 14.46 14.20
C ARG A 284 22.06 14.10 12.76
N ARG A 285 23.04 13.22 12.58
CA ARG A 285 23.59 12.84 11.25
C ARG A 285 23.27 11.42 10.84
N MET A 286 22.94 10.56 11.78
CA MET A 286 22.72 9.15 11.51
C MET A 286 21.61 8.62 12.41
N GLU A 287 20.76 7.81 11.83
CA GLU A 287 19.80 6.96 12.53
C GLU A 287 20.19 5.50 12.27
N PHE A 288 20.26 4.74 13.35
CA PHE A 288 20.59 3.33 13.32
C PHE A 288 19.59 2.56 14.17
N LEU A 289 18.93 1.56 13.59
CA LEU A 289 18.10 0.62 14.32
C LEU A 289 18.49 -0.80 13.93
N ILE A 290 18.58 -1.67 14.91
CA ILE A 290 18.81 -3.11 14.74
C ILE A 290 17.81 -3.89 15.56
N GLY A 291 17.46 -5.07 15.10
CA GLY A 291 16.55 -5.94 15.82
C GLY A 291 16.31 -7.27 15.12
N ALA A 292 15.36 -8.00 15.64
CA ALA A 292 14.89 -9.22 15.03
C ALA A 292 13.43 -9.47 15.41
N ASP A 293 12.74 -10.19 14.53
CA ASP A 293 11.39 -10.70 14.73
C ASP A 293 11.44 -12.22 14.70
N TYR A 294 10.88 -12.80 15.73
CA TYR A 294 10.64 -14.22 15.81
C TYR A 294 9.16 -14.49 15.54
N TYR A 295 8.91 -15.47 14.68
CA TYR A 295 7.58 -15.96 14.36
C TYR A 295 7.47 -17.43 14.73
N TYR A 296 6.38 -17.77 15.37
CA TYR A 296 5.89 -19.13 15.47
C TYR A 296 4.65 -19.22 14.57
N ASP A 297 4.81 -19.76 13.38
CA ASP A 297 3.84 -19.80 12.30
C ASP A 297 3.41 -21.25 12.06
N LYS A 298 2.26 -21.63 12.62
CA LYS A 298 1.77 -22.99 12.58
C LYS A 298 0.48 -23.09 11.79
N LEU A 299 0.58 -23.67 10.63
CA LEU A 299 -0.55 -24.15 9.83
C LEU A 299 -0.78 -25.62 10.13
N ASP A 300 -2.00 -25.99 10.52
CA ASP A 300 -2.37 -27.38 10.76
C ASP A 300 -2.28 -28.18 9.45
N GLY A 301 -1.65 -29.36 9.51
CA GLY A 301 -1.40 -30.18 8.33
C GLY A 301 -0.12 -29.84 7.54
N SER A 302 0.51 -28.71 7.80
CA SER A 302 1.79 -28.36 7.15
C SER A 302 2.97 -29.09 7.81
N THR A 303 3.94 -29.50 6.99
CA THR A 303 5.20 -30.12 7.42
C THR A 303 6.34 -29.10 7.57
N ASP A 304 6.11 -27.86 7.26
CA ASP A 304 7.10 -26.78 7.38
C ASP A 304 7.47 -26.50 8.83
N SER A 305 8.72 -26.06 9.05
CA SER A 305 9.14 -25.59 10.37
C SER A 305 8.32 -24.38 10.80
N PRO A 306 7.65 -24.41 11.96
CA PRO A 306 6.87 -23.27 12.43
C PRO A 306 7.75 -22.11 12.94
N HIS A 307 9.03 -22.33 13.16
CA HIS A 307 9.95 -21.35 13.73
C HIS A 307 10.67 -20.57 12.63
N LYS A 308 10.46 -19.26 12.60
CA LYS A 308 11.06 -18.35 11.62
C LYS A 308 11.65 -17.15 12.33
N ILE A 309 12.83 -16.68 11.88
CA ILE A 309 13.51 -15.50 12.44
C ILE A 309 13.84 -14.55 11.29
N PHE A 310 13.43 -13.29 11.44
CA PHE A 310 13.68 -12.23 10.48
C PHE A 310 14.58 -11.16 11.10
N PRO A 311 15.75 -10.88 10.50
CA PRO A 311 16.58 -9.77 10.94
C PRO A 311 15.94 -8.44 10.60
N TYR A 312 16.22 -7.44 11.42
CA TYR A 312 15.85 -6.05 11.14
C TYR A 312 17.06 -5.15 11.26
N LEU A 313 17.31 -4.34 10.23
CA LEU A 313 18.34 -3.32 10.23
C LEU A 313 17.82 -2.10 9.47
N LYS A 314 17.97 -0.92 10.06
CA LYS A 314 17.74 0.35 9.37
C LYS A 314 18.87 1.30 9.69
N ILE A 315 19.56 1.78 8.65
CA ILE A 315 20.61 2.78 8.76
C ILE A 315 20.26 3.89 7.79
N SER A 316 20.23 5.13 8.25
CA SER A 316 20.08 6.29 7.39
C SER A 316 21.04 7.40 7.81
N TRP A 317 21.69 8.01 6.82
CA TRP A 317 22.59 9.13 7.05
C TRP A 317 21.89 10.42 6.66
N LYS A 318 21.65 11.29 7.65
CA LYS A 318 21.01 12.59 7.46
C LYS A 318 22.07 13.65 7.30
N ASN A 319 22.19 14.26 6.13
CA ASN A 319 22.99 15.47 5.98
C ASN A 319 22.19 16.67 6.47
N THR A 320 22.87 17.69 7.02
CA THR A 320 22.25 18.92 7.53
C THR A 320 21.34 19.63 6.49
N SER A 321 21.57 19.40 5.22
CA SER A 321 20.79 19.96 4.10
C SER A 321 19.70 19.02 3.56
N GLU A 322 19.63 17.79 4.05
CA GLU A 322 18.74 16.71 3.56
C GLU A 322 18.79 16.50 2.02
N LYS A 323 19.85 16.99 1.38
CA LYS A 323 20.01 16.91 -0.07
C LYS A 323 20.39 15.51 -0.54
N PHE A 324 20.99 14.73 0.35
CA PHE A 324 21.51 13.42 0.08
C PHE A 324 21.42 12.57 1.34
N VAL A 325 20.50 11.62 1.36
CA VAL A 325 20.23 10.74 2.50
C VAL A 325 20.30 9.30 2.02
N PRO A 326 21.51 8.69 2.04
CA PRO A 326 21.63 7.27 1.77
C PRO A 326 21.06 6.46 2.93
N TYR A 327 20.47 5.32 2.61
CA TYR A 327 19.91 4.41 3.59
C TYR A 327 20.09 2.95 3.20
N VAL A 328 20.10 2.10 4.21
CA VAL A 328 20.08 0.65 4.10
C VAL A 328 19.00 0.13 5.02
N GLU A 329 18.17 -0.77 4.52
CA GLU A 329 17.13 -1.43 5.29
C GLU A 329 17.20 -2.94 5.04
N VAL A 330 17.07 -3.71 6.10
CA VAL A 330 16.86 -5.16 6.05
C VAL A 330 15.68 -5.47 6.92
N ASP A 331 14.71 -6.16 6.38
CA ASP A 331 13.52 -6.57 7.10
C ASP A 331 12.98 -7.90 6.59
N GLY A 332 11.93 -8.38 7.19
CA GLY A 332 11.23 -9.57 6.74
C GLY A 332 10.04 -9.90 7.62
N GLY A 333 9.30 -10.92 7.22
CA GLY A 333 8.11 -11.35 7.92
C GLY A 333 7.42 -12.52 7.24
N VAL A 334 6.29 -12.92 7.81
CA VAL A 334 5.40 -13.94 7.28
C VAL A 334 4.23 -13.27 6.58
N ARG A 335 4.01 -13.60 5.30
CA ARG A 335 2.81 -13.26 4.54
C ARG A 335 1.91 -14.47 4.49
N ARG A 336 0.69 -14.31 4.94
CA ARG A 336 -0.26 -15.43 5.01
C ARG A 336 -0.95 -15.66 3.67
N HIS A 337 -1.24 -16.94 3.43
CA HIS A 337 -1.96 -17.43 2.28
C HIS A 337 -3.34 -17.99 2.71
N ASP A 338 -4.07 -17.27 3.56
CA ASP A 338 -5.44 -17.64 3.91
C ASP A 338 -6.42 -17.38 2.75
N TYR A 339 -7.51 -18.15 2.71
CA TYR A 339 -8.47 -18.13 1.60
C TYR A 339 -9.06 -16.73 1.33
N GLY A 340 -9.44 -16.02 2.39
CA GLY A 340 -10.01 -14.69 2.26
C GLY A 340 -9.02 -13.70 1.68
N SER A 341 -7.77 -13.69 2.17
CA SER A 341 -6.71 -12.83 1.65
C SER A 341 -6.43 -13.12 0.18
N LEU A 342 -6.37 -14.40 -0.20
CA LEU A 342 -6.12 -14.82 -1.57
C LEU A 342 -7.27 -14.45 -2.51
N LEU A 343 -8.53 -14.54 -2.05
CA LEU A 343 -9.68 -14.16 -2.87
C LEU A 343 -9.79 -12.63 -3.05
N TYR A 344 -9.31 -11.84 -2.07
CA TYR A 344 -9.16 -10.39 -2.25
C TYR A 344 -8.01 -10.03 -3.19
N GLU A 345 -6.93 -10.82 -3.23
CA GLU A 345 -5.83 -10.64 -4.18
C GLU A 345 -6.24 -11.05 -5.59
N ASN A 346 -6.81 -12.24 -5.74
CA ASN A 346 -7.32 -12.77 -6.99
C ASN A 346 -8.77 -13.27 -6.83
N PRO A 347 -9.77 -12.46 -7.22
CA PRO A 347 -11.17 -12.82 -7.10
C PRO A 347 -11.59 -14.06 -7.91
N TYR A 348 -10.76 -14.47 -8.84
CA TYR A 348 -11.01 -15.58 -9.75
C TYR A 348 -10.41 -16.90 -9.25
N LEU A 349 -9.86 -16.89 -8.03
CA LEU A 349 -9.44 -18.11 -7.34
C LEU A 349 -10.62 -19.07 -7.26
N LYS A 350 -10.40 -20.30 -7.68
CA LYS A 350 -11.33 -21.40 -7.55
C LYS A 350 -10.56 -22.65 -7.19
N LEU A 351 -10.90 -23.24 -6.07
CA LEU A 351 -10.33 -24.52 -5.72
C LEU A 351 -10.94 -25.60 -6.63
N PRO A 352 -10.13 -26.45 -7.26
CA PRO A 352 -10.64 -27.57 -8.02
C PRO A 352 -11.42 -28.53 -7.10
N GLU A 353 -12.30 -29.33 -7.64
CA GLU A 353 -13.06 -30.33 -6.88
C GLU A 353 -12.11 -31.27 -6.13
N GLY A 354 -12.23 -31.34 -4.81
CA GLY A 354 -11.27 -32.05 -3.95
C GLY A 354 -9.93 -31.33 -3.72
N GLY A 355 -9.78 -30.10 -4.24
CA GLY A 355 -8.55 -29.30 -4.10
C GLY A 355 -8.37 -28.59 -2.76
N GLU A 356 -9.40 -28.66 -1.89
CA GLU A 356 -9.35 -28.09 -0.55
C GLU A 356 -8.18 -28.66 0.25
N THR A 357 -7.90 -29.95 0.12
CA THR A 357 -6.80 -30.63 0.84
C THR A 357 -5.45 -29.99 0.54
N THR A 358 -5.18 -29.63 -0.73
CA THR A 358 -3.93 -28.96 -1.13
C THR A 358 -3.87 -27.54 -0.58
N PHE A 359 -5.00 -26.83 -0.58
CA PHE A 359 -5.08 -25.48 -0.02
C PHE A 359 -4.89 -25.49 1.50
N LEU A 360 -5.50 -26.44 2.21
CA LEU A 360 -5.41 -26.57 3.67
C LEU A 360 -3.98 -26.73 4.18
N THR A 361 -3.08 -27.24 3.35
CA THR A 361 -1.66 -27.44 3.69
C THR A 361 -0.71 -26.45 3.03
N MET A 362 -1.23 -25.44 2.32
CA MET A 362 -0.42 -24.43 1.64
C MET A 362 0.31 -23.53 2.66
N PRO A 363 1.65 -23.60 2.74
CA PRO A 363 2.38 -22.87 3.76
C PRO A 363 2.40 -21.36 3.48
N ASN A 364 2.53 -20.58 4.55
CA ASN A 364 2.70 -19.14 4.47
C ASN A 364 4.05 -18.76 3.88
N GLU A 365 4.09 -17.66 3.16
CA GLU A 365 5.30 -17.11 2.55
C GLU A 365 6.20 -16.47 3.62
N SER A 366 7.49 -16.80 3.59
CA SER A 366 8.51 -16.12 4.39
C SER A 366 9.30 -15.17 3.49
N VAL A 367 9.24 -13.89 3.78
CA VAL A 367 9.84 -12.82 2.97
C VAL A 367 11.04 -12.25 3.71
N TYR A 368 12.19 -12.16 3.05
CA TYR A 368 13.39 -11.47 3.53
C TYR A 368 13.77 -10.40 2.53
N ASN A 369 13.74 -9.15 2.95
CA ASN A 369 14.06 -8.00 2.10
C ASN A 369 15.35 -7.34 2.54
N GLY A 370 16.15 -6.95 1.56
CA GLY A 370 17.28 -6.06 1.75
C GLY A 370 17.20 -4.90 0.75
N ARG A 371 17.14 -3.68 1.24
CA ARG A 371 17.01 -2.48 0.43
C ARG A 371 18.17 -1.53 0.67
N VAL A 372 18.71 -1.01 -0.41
CA VAL A 372 19.67 0.11 -0.38
C VAL A 372 19.10 1.23 -1.22
N GLY A 373 19.23 2.46 -0.75
CA GLY A 373 18.68 3.58 -1.48
C GLY A 373 19.29 4.91 -1.11
N ILE A 374 18.89 5.90 -1.86
CA ILE A 374 19.28 7.29 -1.70
C ILE A 374 18.09 8.19 -1.96
N GLY A 375 17.79 9.04 -1.02
CA GLY A 375 16.75 10.06 -1.15
C GLY A 375 17.27 11.43 -0.83
N GLY A 376 16.52 12.46 -1.20
CA GLY A 376 16.88 13.82 -0.84
C GLY A 376 15.96 14.88 -1.42
N ASN A 377 16.15 16.10 -0.89
CA ASN A 377 15.44 17.30 -1.31
C ASN A 377 16.43 18.34 -1.82
N LEU A 378 16.22 18.84 -3.03
CA LEU A 378 17.04 19.86 -3.68
C LEU A 378 16.25 21.15 -3.87
N GLY A 379 16.95 22.29 -3.86
CA GLY A 379 16.32 23.59 -4.11
C GLY A 379 15.27 24.00 -3.08
N GLY A 380 15.46 23.65 -1.79
CA GLY A 380 14.51 24.01 -0.74
C GLY A 380 13.16 23.25 -0.83
N GLY A 381 13.16 22.05 -1.39
CA GLY A 381 11.96 21.23 -1.56
C GLY A 381 11.32 21.31 -2.94
N VAL A 382 11.93 22.04 -3.88
CA VAL A 382 11.48 22.10 -5.28
C VAL A 382 11.61 20.73 -5.95
N PHE A 383 12.70 20.01 -5.69
CA PHE A 383 12.92 18.64 -6.15
C PHE A 383 13.03 17.69 -4.95
N ALA A 384 12.27 16.62 -4.98
CA ALA A 384 12.46 15.49 -4.09
C ALA A 384 12.70 14.23 -4.93
N TYR A 385 13.65 13.41 -4.53
CA TYR A 385 13.97 12.18 -5.23
C TYR A 385 14.21 11.01 -4.28
N ASN A 386 13.93 9.82 -4.75
CA ASN A 386 14.30 8.57 -4.10
C ASN A 386 14.66 7.54 -5.18
N ILE A 387 15.79 6.89 -5.01
CA ILE A 387 16.23 5.78 -5.86
C ILE A 387 16.62 4.65 -4.95
N SER A 388 16.12 3.45 -5.19
CA SER A 388 16.41 2.28 -4.36
C SER A 388 16.55 1.01 -5.18
N ALA A 389 17.34 0.09 -4.67
CA ALA A 389 17.40 -1.28 -5.13
C ALA A 389 17.03 -2.20 -3.96
N GLU A 390 16.13 -3.13 -4.19
CA GLU A 390 15.65 -4.11 -3.23
C GLU A 390 15.87 -5.51 -3.76
N LEU A 391 16.44 -6.36 -2.93
CA LEU A 391 16.50 -7.79 -3.15
C LEU A 391 15.55 -8.47 -2.16
N SER A 392 14.63 -9.28 -2.68
CA SER A 392 13.73 -10.10 -1.88
C SER A 392 14.04 -11.58 -2.08
N LEU A 393 14.07 -12.31 -0.97
CA LEU A 393 14.20 -13.76 -0.93
C LEU A 393 12.95 -14.31 -0.29
N ASN A 394 12.15 -15.03 -1.06
CA ASN A 394 10.85 -15.51 -0.64
C ASN A 394 10.82 -17.03 -0.60
N ASP A 395 10.53 -17.61 0.56
CA ASP A 395 10.19 -19.02 0.68
C ASP A 395 8.68 -19.17 0.59
N ASN A 396 8.21 -20.17 -0.15
CA ASN A 396 6.79 -20.44 -0.35
C ASN A 396 6.04 -19.27 -1.04
N HIS A 397 6.71 -18.57 -1.97
CA HIS A 397 6.05 -17.56 -2.78
C HIS A 397 4.92 -18.16 -3.60
N LEU A 398 3.77 -17.49 -3.62
CA LEU A 398 2.59 -17.95 -4.36
C LEU A 398 2.69 -17.53 -5.82
N TYR A 399 2.71 -18.51 -6.71
CA TYR A 399 2.60 -18.31 -8.15
C TYR A 399 1.19 -18.63 -8.60
N TRP A 400 0.55 -17.67 -9.27
CA TRP A 400 -0.77 -17.82 -9.84
C TRP A 400 -0.72 -18.47 -11.21
N PHE A 401 -1.62 -19.40 -11.49
CA PHE A 401 -1.83 -19.96 -12.81
C PHE A 401 -3.32 -20.05 -13.15
N SER A 402 -3.66 -19.81 -14.42
CA SER A 402 -4.99 -20.05 -14.94
C SER A 402 -5.10 -21.49 -15.45
N TYR A 403 -6.19 -22.21 -15.17
CA TYR A 403 -6.33 -23.60 -15.59
C TYR A 403 -7.51 -23.85 -16.54
N ASP A 404 -8.41 -22.86 -16.76
CA ASP A 404 -9.50 -22.95 -17.74
C ASP A 404 -9.88 -21.60 -18.35
N TYR A 405 -8.92 -20.69 -18.48
CA TYR A 405 -9.08 -19.31 -18.95
C TYR A 405 -9.82 -18.37 -18.01
N ALA A 406 -10.63 -18.85 -17.07
CA ALA A 406 -11.39 -18.02 -16.14
C ALA A 406 -11.06 -18.30 -14.68
N ASP A 407 -10.67 -19.52 -14.36
CA ASP A 407 -10.38 -19.96 -13.01
C ASP A 407 -8.88 -19.93 -12.74
N TYR A 408 -8.51 -19.58 -11.52
CA TYR A 408 -7.13 -19.49 -11.06
C TYR A 408 -6.88 -20.42 -9.88
N GLY A 409 -5.70 -21.03 -9.91
CA GLY A 409 -5.09 -21.73 -8.78
C GLY A 409 -3.77 -21.10 -8.41
N GLY A 410 -3.21 -21.54 -7.29
CA GLY A 410 -1.92 -21.12 -6.79
C GLY A 410 -1.00 -22.31 -6.50
N VAL A 411 0.29 -22.11 -6.67
CA VAL A 411 1.34 -23.05 -6.29
C VAL A 411 2.46 -22.31 -5.58
N ASN A 412 2.94 -22.87 -4.48
CA ASN A 412 4.03 -22.28 -3.72
C ASN A 412 5.38 -22.78 -4.21
N ALA A 413 6.29 -21.86 -4.42
CA ALA A 413 7.68 -22.16 -4.75
C ALA A 413 8.60 -21.05 -4.25
N TYR A 414 9.89 -21.32 -4.29
CA TYR A 414 10.92 -20.35 -3.93
C TYR A 414 11.06 -19.27 -5.00
N GLN A 415 11.26 -18.01 -4.57
CA GLN A 415 11.50 -16.88 -5.48
C GLN A 415 12.60 -15.96 -4.96
N HIS A 416 13.49 -15.55 -5.86
CA HIS A 416 14.33 -14.37 -5.69
C HIS A 416 13.83 -13.26 -6.61
N SER A 417 13.82 -12.03 -6.12
CA SER A 417 13.52 -10.87 -6.96
C SER A 417 14.46 -9.72 -6.66
N LEU A 418 14.88 -9.03 -7.70
CA LEU A 418 15.57 -7.76 -7.64
C LEU A 418 14.66 -6.68 -8.23
N ARG A 419 14.42 -5.64 -7.47
CA ARG A 419 13.64 -4.47 -7.87
C ARG A 419 14.52 -3.23 -7.78
N ILE A 420 14.50 -2.39 -8.82
CA ILE A 420 15.13 -1.09 -8.83
C ILE A 420 14.03 -0.06 -9.08
N ASP A 421 13.85 0.85 -8.14
CA ASP A 421 12.83 1.90 -8.20
C ASP A 421 13.46 3.28 -8.18
N GLY A 422 12.91 4.19 -8.97
CA GLY A 422 13.23 5.59 -8.95
C GLY A 422 11.98 6.46 -8.90
N GLN A 423 11.97 7.46 -8.05
CA GLN A 423 10.90 8.46 -7.97
C GLN A 423 11.50 9.85 -7.96
N LEU A 424 10.96 10.74 -8.76
CA LEU A 424 11.29 12.15 -8.81
C LEU A 424 10.01 12.98 -8.70
N LYS A 425 10.01 13.94 -7.77
CA LYS A 425 8.94 14.92 -7.61
C LYS A 425 9.50 16.30 -7.85
N PHE A 426 8.79 17.10 -8.61
CA PHE A 426 9.16 18.45 -8.97
C PHE A 426 8.00 19.41 -8.68
N ARG A 427 8.24 20.39 -7.82
CA ARG A 427 7.24 21.39 -7.42
C ARG A 427 7.87 22.78 -7.46
N PRO A 428 7.98 23.40 -8.65
CA PRO A 428 8.64 24.70 -8.82
C PRO A 428 7.90 25.85 -8.16
N VAL A 429 6.57 25.77 -8.14
CA VAL A 429 5.65 26.71 -7.49
C VAL A 429 4.50 25.92 -6.87
N GLY A 430 3.85 26.47 -5.83
CA GLY A 430 2.82 25.75 -5.07
C GLY A 430 1.61 25.25 -5.88
N GLN A 431 1.45 25.71 -7.12
CA GLN A 431 0.34 25.34 -7.99
C GLN A 431 0.67 24.21 -8.98
N PHE A 432 1.95 23.92 -9.22
CA PHE A 432 2.37 22.89 -10.17
C PHE A 432 3.16 21.79 -9.47
N GLU A 433 2.77 20.57 -9.75
CA GLU A 433 3.45 19.37 -9.28
C GLU A 433 3.65 18.42 -10.46
N ALA A 434 4.88 17.95 -10.64
CA ALA A 434 5.21 16.88 -11.57
C ALA A 434 5.82 15.72 -10.79
N GLU A 435 5.45 14.51 -11.15
CA GLU A 435 5.99 13.29 -10.56
C GLU A 435 6.33 12.31 -11.66
N ILE A 436 7.48 11.66 -11.54
CA ILE A 436 7.89 10.55 -12.39
C ILE A 436 8.31 9.42 -11.48
N HIS A 437 7.85 8.20 -11.77
CA HIS A 437 8.33 6.99 -11.15
C HIS A 437 8.69 5.97 -12.22
N ALA A 438 9.67 5.15 -11.94
CA ALA A 438 10.09 4.06 -12.80
C ALA A 438 10.55 2.89 -11.94
N GLY A 439 10.17 1.68 -12.33
CA GLY A 439 10.56 0.44 -11.67
C GLY A 439 11.00 -0.60 -12.70
N VAL A 440 12.06 -1.32 -12.39
CA VAL A 440 12.52 -2.46 -13.18
C VAL A 440 12.60 -3.66 -12.24
N TYR A 441 12.09 -4.79 -12.70
CA TYR A 441 11.96 -6.01 -11.92
C TYR A 441 12.66 -7.16 -12.62
N ALA A 442 13.47 -7.89 -11.89
CA ALA A 442 14.07 -9.14 -12.33
C ALA A 442 13.76 -10.23 -11.31
N TRP A 443 13.44 -11.41 -11.80
CA TRP A 443 13.15 -12.58 -10.97
C TRP A 443 14.07 -13.72 -11.36
N GLU A 444 14.51 -14.44 -10.36
CA GLU A 444 15.03 -15.79 -10.51
C GLU A 444 14.04 -16.73 -9.84
N ASN A 445 13.48 -17.64 -10.58
CA ASN A 445 12.52 -18.62 -10.12
C ASN A 445 13.05 -20.05 -10.31
N TYR A 446 12.51 -20.93 -9.52
CA TYR A 446 12.74 -22.36 -9.64
C TYR A 446 11.76 -22.93 -10.68
N ASP A 447 12.22 -23.78 -11.58
CA ASP A 447 11.41 -24.61 -12.49
C ASP A 447 10.45 -23.88 -13.47
N SER A 448 10.84 -22.78 -14.05
CA SER A 448 10.05 -22.11 -15.10
C SER A 448 8.71 -21.48 -14.66
N PHE A 449 8.49 -21.28 -13.37
CA PHE A 449 7.37 -20.46 -12.91
C PHE A 449 7.60 -18.98 -13.21
N TYR A 450 6.54 -18.28 -13.59
CA TYR A 450 6.61 -16.86 -13.90
C TYR A 450 5.79 -16.06 -12.91
N SER A 451 6.42 -15.03 -12.36
CA SER A 451 5.71 -14.05 -11.56
C SER A 451 4.78 -13.25 -12.45
N SER A 452 3.54 -13.07 -12.02
CA SER A 452 2.51 -12.29 -12.73
C SER A 452 2.76 -10.77 -12.62
N CYS A 453 4.02 -10.34 -12.69
CA CYS A 453 4.43 -8.95 -12.59
C CYS A 453 5.09 -8.48 -13.90
N PRO A 454 4.98 -7.20 -14.26
CA PRO A 454 5.69 -6.65 -15.41
C PRO A 454 7.19 -6.56 -15.12
N SER A 455 8.02 -6.64 -16.16
CA SER A 455 9.47 -6.45 -16.02
C SER A 455 9.88 -4.99 -15.87
N ALA A 456 9.05 -4.06 -16.32
CA ALA A 456 9.25 -2.63 -16.14
C ALA A 456 7.93 -1.87 -16.04
N GLU A 457 7.92 -0.84 -15.23
CA GLU A 457 6.82 0.11 -15.10
C GLU A 457 7.38 1.53 -15.11
N VAL A 458 6.69 2.45 -15.79
CA VAL A 458 7.02 3.87 -15.80
C VAL A 458 5.73 4.67 -15.70
N GLY A 459 5.68 5.60 -14.77
CA GLY A 459 4.56 6.52 -14.65
C GLY A 459 5.02 7.96 -14.57
N ALA A 460 4.23 8.86 -15.13
CA ALA A 460 4.40 10.30 -15.06
C ALA A 460 3.06 10.96 -14.74
N ALA A 461 3.10 11.94 -13.85
CA ALA A 461 1.91 12.72 -13.51
C ALA A 461 2.25 14.22 -13.48
N LEU A 462 1.35 15.02 -14.03
CA LEU A 462 1.36 16.48 -13.95
C LEU A 462 0.09 16.93 -13.25
N ARG A 463 0.20 17.83 -12.29
CA ARG A 463 -0.93 18.39 -11.57
C ARG A 463 -0.85 19.89 -11.52
N TYR A 464 -1.98 20.51 -11.80
CA TYR A 464 -2.22 21.92 -11.55
C TYR A 464 -3.22 22.09 -10.41
N LEU A 465 -2.80 22.76 -9.35
CA LEU A 465 -3.55 22.95 -8.11
C LEU A 465 -3.98 24.42 -8.00
N GLY A 466 -4.90 24.85 -8.86
CA GLY A 466 -5.44 26.20 -8.83
C GLY A 466 -6.54 26.37 -7.79
N ARG A 467 -6.84 27.61 -7.45
CA ARG A 467 -7.87 27.94 -6.44
C ARG A 467 -9.28 27.48 -6.84
N LYS A 468 -9.63 27.63 -8.13
CA LYS A 468 -10.94 27.25 -8.67
C LYS A 468 -10.89 26.00 -9.54
N ILE A 469 -9.76 25.74 -10.17
CA ILE A 469 -9.59 24.62 -11.07
C ILE A 469 -8.39 23.81 -10.60
N THR A 470 -8.60 22.51 -10.48
CA THR A 470 -7.55 21.53 -10.31
C THR A 470 -7.57 20.63 -11.55
N ALA A 471 -6.43 20.36 -12.14
CA ALA A 471 -6.31 19.46 -13.29
C ALA A 471 -5.13 18.52 -13.10
N GLY A 472 -5.31 17.27 -13.49
CA GLY A 472 -4.30 16.22 -13.44
C GLY A 472 -4.21 15.50 -14.79
N LEU A 473 -3.01 15.19 -15.20
CA LEU A 473 -2.70 14.34 -16.34
C LEU A 473 -1.76 13.26 -15.85
N SER A 474 -2.12 12.00 -16.03
CA SER A 474 -1.23 10.89 -15.73
C SER A 474 -1.05 9.96 -16.94
N LEU A 475 0.13 9.39 -16.99
CA LEU A 475 0.59 8.50 -18.02
C LEU A 475 1.27 7.32 -17.34
N ASP A 476 0.77 6.12 -17.60
CA ASP A 476 1.27 4.89 -16.99
C ASP A 476 1.61 3.88 -18.11
N TYR A 477 2.86 3.47 -18.14
CA TYR A 477 3.36 2.40 -18.99
C TYR A 477 3.68 1.19 -18.15
N ARG A 478 3.24 0.03 -18.60
CA ARG A 478 3.55 -1.27 -17.99
C ARG A 478 4.00 -2.21 -19.10
N ASP A 479 5.15 -2.84 -18.91
CA ASP A 479 5.66 -3.83 -19.85
C ASP A 479 4.84 -5.13 -19.78
N ARG A 480 5.14 -6.03 -20.71
CA ARG A 480 4.47 -7.34 -20.86
C ARG A 480 4.52 -8.15 -19.59
N ILE A 481 3.39 -8.73 -19.24
CA ILE A 481 3.29 -9.67 -18.13
C ILE A 481 3.27 -11.10 -18.68
N LYS A 482 3.98 -11.98 -18.01
CA LYS A 482 4.00 -13.41 -18.28
C LYS A 482 3.11 -14.11 -17.26
N TRP A 483 2.11 -14.81 -17.76
CA TRP A 483 1.17 -15.56 -16.95
C TRP A 483 1.36 -17.04 -17.16
N MET A 484 1.30 -17.82 -16.11
CA MET A 484 1.21 -19.28 -16.23
C MET A 484 -0.23 -19.66 -16.59
N ASN A 485 -0.36 -20.59 -17.51
CA ASN A 485 -1.63 -21.15 -17.96
C ASN A 485 -1.52 -22.66 -18.13
N VAL A 486 -2.48 -23.38 -17.61
CA VAL A 486 -2.63 -24.81 -17.86
C VAL A 486 -3.62 -24.96 -19.02
N ASN A 487 -3.19 -25.62 -20.10
CA ASN A 487 -4.09 -25.92 -21.20
C ASN A 487 -5.17 -26.93 -20.71
N PRO A 488 -6.46 -26.57 -20.75
CA PRO A 488 -7.51 -27.41 -20.20
C PRO A 488 -7.68 -28.75 -20.96
N GLU A 489 -7.25 -28.82 -22.24
CA GLU A 489 -7.39 -30.04 -23.07
C GLU A 489 -6.23 -31.01 -22.81
N THR A 490 -5.02 -30.51 -22.62
CA THR A 490 -3.80 -31.34 -22.53
C THR A 490 -3.24 -31.44 -21.13
N GLY A 491 -3.69 -30.61 -20.20
CA GLY A 491 -3.13 -30.49 -18.85
C GLY A 491 -1.70 -29.96 -18.80
N THR A 492 -1.15 -29.49 -19.93
CA THR A 492 0.23 -29.01 -20.00
C THR A 492 0.34 -27.55 -19.54
N LEU A 493 1.39 -27.26 -18.80
CA LEU A 493 1.72 -25.89 -18.40
C LEU A 493 2.22 -25.11 -19.61
N GLY A 494 1.58 -23.97 -19.88
CA GLY A 494 1.92 -23.04 -20.94
C GLY A 494 2.19 -21.63 -20.43
N LEU A 495 2.63 -20.76 -21.31
CA LEU A 495 2.91 -19.37 -21.04
C LEU A 495 1.98 -18.48 -21.88
N TYR A 496 1.18 -17.66 -21.21
CA TYR A 496 0.41 -16.58 -21.81
C TYR A 496 1.13 -15.24 -21.59
N ARG A 497 1.31 -14.47 -22.66
CA ARG A 497 1.97 -13.15 -22.59
C ARG A 497 0.98 -12.06 -22.97
N THR A 498 0.76 -11.12 -22.07
CA THR A 498 -0.02 -9.93 -22.38
C THR A 498 0.83 -8.91 -23.15
N PRO A 499 0.23 -8.06 -23.98
CA PRO A 499 0.94 -6.90 -24.56
C PRO A 499 1.32 -5.90 -23.47
N SER A 500 2.24 -4.99 -23.80
CA SER A 500 2.51 -3.82 -22.95
C SER A 500 1.29 -2.91 -22.92
N THR A 501 1.06 -2.28 -21.78
CA THR A 501 -0.07 -1.37 -21.55
C THR A 501 0.42 0.07 -21.43
N PHE A 502 -0.30 0.98 -22.05
CA PHE A 502 -0.06 2.42 -21.99
C PHE A 502 -1.37 3.13 -21.66
N CYS A 503 -1.52 3.60 -20.45
CA CYS A 503 -2.71 4.31 -20.00
C CYS A 503 -2.46 5.81 -19.94
N LEU A 504 -3.35 6.60 -20.52
CA LEU A 504 -3.41 8.05 -20.40
C LEU A 504 -4.69 8.41 -19.65
N ASN A 505 -4.56 9.13 -18.53
CA ASN A 505 -5.69 9.57 -17.73
C ASN A 505 -5.64 11.09 -17.56
N LEU A 506 -6.81 11.71 -17.54
CA LEU A 506 -7.01 13.14 -17.35
C LEU A 506 -8.09 13.34 -16.29
N ASP A 507 -7.86 14.22 -15.35
CA ASP A 507 -8.87 14.67 -14.39
C ASP A 507 -8.93 16.19 -14.34
N VAL A 508 -10.12 16.72 -14.24
CA VAL A 508 -10.38 18.15 -14.09
C VAL A 508 -11.48 18.36 -13.07
N GLU A 509 -11.23 19.18 -12.07
CA GLU A 509 -12.20 19.61 -11.07
C GLU A 509 -12.38 21.12 -11.13
N TRP A 510 -13.63 21.56 -11.19
CA TRP A 510 -14.00 22.96 -11.09
C TRP A 510 -14.78 23.21 -9.80
N ARG A 511 -14.22 23.99 -8.90
CA ARG A 511 -14.87 24.43 -7.66
C ARG A 511 -15.78 25.62 -7.95
N ILE A 512 -17.08 25.37 -7.94
CA ILE A 512 -18.10 26.39 -8.15
C ILE A 512 -18.09 27.38 -6.97
N ASN A 513 -18.02 26.83 -5.76
CA ASN A 513 -17.92 27.57 -4.50
C ASN A 513 -17.24 26.71 -3.42
N GLU A 514 -17.24 27.14 -2.17
CA GLU A 514 -16.62 26.40 -1.05
C GLU A 514 -17.26 25.05 -0.76
N ARG A 515 -18.49 24.81 -1.21
CA ARG A 515 -19.27 23.59 -0.91
C ARG A 515 -19.40 22.67 -2.12
N TRP A 516 -19.45 23.22 -3.33
CA TRP A 516 -19.76 22.48 -4.55
C TRP A 516 -18.61 22.49 -5.53
N ALA A 517 -18.27 21.32 -6.03
CA ALA A 517 -17.38 21.16 -7.18
C ALA A 517 -17.98 20.17 -8.18
N VAL A 518 -17.71 20.38 -9.44
CA VAL A 518 -17.97 19.45 -10.54
C VAL A 518 -16.63 18.94 -11.04
N TYR A 519 -16.54 17.66 -11.37
CA TYR A 519 -15.33 17.08 -11.93
C TYR A 519 -15.63 16.16 -13.09
N ALA A 520 -14.66 16.05 -13.98
CA ALA A 520 -14.64 15.14 -15.10
C ALA A 520 -13.35 14.35 -15.08
N GLU A 521 -13.44 13.05 -15.35
CA GLU A 521 -12.28 12.15 -15.44
C GLU A 521 -12.33 11.40 -16.77
N GLY A 522 -11.19 11.29 -17.44
CA GLY A 522 -10.98 10.41 -18.57
C GLY A 522 -9.97 9.34 -18.19
N ARG A 523 -10.32 8.08 -18.30
CA ARG A 523 -9.46 6.95 -17.94
C ARG A 523 -9.17 6.11 -19.18
N ASN A 524 -7.92 5.64 -19.28
CA ASN A 524 -7.45 4.88 -20.45
C ASN A 524 -7.78 5.56 -21.80
N LEU A 525 -7.56 6.89 -21.89
CA LEU A 525 -7.89 7.67 -23.08
C LEU A 525 -7.15 7.21 -24.35
N ALA A 526 -6.02 6.52 -24.17
CA ALA A 526 -5.28 5.88 -25.26
C ALA A 526 -5.98 4.63 -25.83
N GLY A 527 -7.00 4.09 -25.15
CA GLY A 527 -7.69 2.87 -25.56
C GLY A 527 -6.81 1.62 -25.53
N SER A 528 -5.80 1.60 -24.69
CA SER A 528 -4.93 0.44 -24.52
C SER A 528 -5.68 -0.72 -23.89
N THR A 529 -5.28 -1.95 -24.22
CA THR A 529 -5.77 -3.14 -23.52
C THR A 529 -5.11 -3.23 -22.15
N VAL A 530 -5.92 -3.16 -21.10
CA VAL A 530 -5.49 -3.27 -19.72
C VAL A 530 -5.90 -4.62 -19.17
N TYR A 531 -4.92 -5.36 -18.67
CA TYR A 531 -5.11 -6.66 -18.06
C TYR A 531 -5.05 -6.54 -16.53
N ASP A 532 -6.13 -6.96 -15.86
CA ASP A 532 -6.12 -7.17 -14.42
C ASP A 532 -5.51 -8.53 -14.08
N TRP A 533 -5.90 -9.55 -14.87
CA TRP A 533 -5.39 -10.92 -14.84
C TRP A 533 -5.31 -11.48 -16.28
N ALA A 534 -4.62 -12.59 -16.50
CA ALA A 534 -4.66 -13.27 -17.81
C ALA A 534 -6.12 -13.52 -18.20
N TYR A 535 -6.47 -13.17 -19.43
CA TYR A 535 -7.83 -13.25 -19.99
C TYR A 535 -8.88 -12.29 -19.40
N TYR A 536 -8.57 -11.60 -18.29
CA TYR A 536 -9.41 -10.58 -17.68
C TYR A 536 -8.90 -9.20 -18.06
N TYR A 537 -9.53 -8.56 -19.04
CA TYR A 537 -9.06 -7.29 -19.59
C TYR A 537 -10.19 -6.41 -20.11
N TYR A 538 -9.87 -5.17 -20.32
CA TYR A 538 -10.68 -4.19 -21.01
C TYR A 538 -9.83 -3.33 -21.95
N ASP A 539 -10.44 -2.84 -23.05
CA ASP A 539 -9.76 -2.09 -24.12
C ASP A 539 -10.45 -0.76 -24.43
N THR A 540 -11.33 -0.30 -23.55
CA THR A 540 -12.16 0.88 -23.78
C THR A 540 -11.70 2.07 -22.95
N ALA A 541 -11.60 3.23 -23.60
CA ALA A 541 -11.53 4.51 -22.90
C ALA A 541 -12.81 4.76 -22.10
N GLN A 542 -12.69 5.44 -20.97
CA GLN A 542 -13.79 5.71 -20.07
C GLN A 542 -13.81 7.19 -19.71
N GLY A 543 -14.98 7.80 -19.79
CA GLY A 543 -15.21 9.16 -19.32
C GLY A 543 -16.20 9.17 -18.15
N LEU A 544 -15.89 9.89 -17.07
CA LEU A 544 -16.75 10.07 -15.91
C LEU A 544 -17.06 11.54 -15.71
N LEU A 545 -18.27 11.81 -15.27
CA LEU A 545 -18.69 13.14 -14.81
C LEU A 545 -19.29 13.01 -13.41
N GLY A 546 -18.86 13.88 -12.51
CA GLY A 546 -19.29 13.80 -11.13
C GLY A 546 -19.42 15.14 -10.42
N VAL A 547 -20.02 15.07 -9.24
CA VAL A 547 -20.25 16.20 -8.35
C VAL A 547 -19.69 15.88 -6.98
N LYS A 548 -19.05 16.87 -6.35
CA LYS A 548 -18.59 16.82 -4.96
C LYS A 548 -19.34 17.88 -4.15
N PHE A 549 -19.74 17.49 -2.95
CA PHE A 549 -20.35 18.37 -1.98
C PHE A 549 -19.65 18.23 -0.63
N THR A 550 -19.32 19.36 -0.01
CA THR A 550 -18.70 19.45 1.32
C THR A 550 -19.43 20.48 2.16
N PHE A 551 -19.72 20.13 3.42
CA PHE A 551 -20.45 21.02 4.34
C PHE A 551 -19.78 21.02 5.72
#